data_371a50d9854d702c8fd7e46697ca8861
#
_entry.id   371a50d9854d702c8fd7e46697ca8861
#
_cell.length_a   1.000
_cell.length_b   1.000
_cell.length_c   1.000
_cell.angle_alpha   90.00
_cell.angle_beta   90.00
_cell.angle_gamma   90.00
#
_symmetry.space_group_name_H-M   'P 1'
#
loop_
_entity.id
_entity.type
_entity.pdbx_description
1 polymer ?
#
loop_
_entity_poly.entity_id
_entity_poly.type
_entity_poly.pdbx_seq_one_letter_code
_entity_poly.pdbx_strand_id
1 'polypeptide(L)'
;MKKEKLLTLLVILLLLLNISIIIFFVFIGHERPPMGPPKVDKLITETLNLDEKQIARFNTMKREHHHQMMQLDKQYVELLQQYFELLNVKQLENSSKDSLENMVEKIQLQKAQITFRHFQELKSLCRPDQIERFQELIPELSKIILPHPPKSELPPPRREGN
;
A
#
# COMPACT_ATOMS: atom_id res chain seq x y z
N MET A 1 41.83 37.35 -16.85
CA MET A 1 41.96 35.99 -17.43
C MET A 1 41.97 34.84 -16.39
N LYS A 2 42.77 34.91 -15.28
CA LYS A 2 42.76 33.80 -14.30
C LYS A 2 41.47 33.69 -13.48
N LYS A 3 40.82 34.79 -13.09
CA LYS A 3 39.58 34.81 -12.32
C LYS A 3 38.37 34.31 -13.12
N GLU A 4 38.26 34.67 -14.40
CA GLU A 4 37.17 34.21 -15.29
C GLU A 4 37.25 32.70 -15.53
N LYS A 5 38.45 32.15 -15.77
CA LYS A 5 38.65 30.72 -15.92
C LYS A 5 38.29 29.96 -14.63
N LEU A 6 38.63 30.51 -13.47
CA LEU A 6 38.25 29.94 -12.17
C LEU A 6 36.72 29.96 -11.97
N LEU A 7 36.06 31.05 -12.33
CA LEU A 7 34.61 31.16 -12.22
C LEU A 7 33.90 30.15 -13.15
N THR A 8 34.38 30.04 -14.40
CA THR A 8 33.85 29.04 -15.36
C THR A 8 34.04 27.63 -14.84
N LEU A 9 35.18 27.30 -14.26
CA LEU A 9 35.45 25.98 -13.67
C LEU A 9 34.46 25.68 -12.51
N LEU A 10 34.23 26.67 -11.63
CA LEU A 10 33.27 26.52 -10.51
C LEU A 10 31.84 26.30 -11.00
N VAL A 11 31.42 27.02 -12.04
CA VAL A 11 30.07 26.83 -12.63
C VAL A 11 29.89 25.43 -13.24
N ILE A 12 30.94 24.96 -13.97
CA ILE A 12 30.92 23.60 -14.53
C ILE A 12 30.85 22.54 -13.42
N LEU A 13 31.64 22.71 -12.36
CA LEU A 13 31.63 21.79 -11.22
C LEU A 13 30.27 21.75 -10.53
N LEU A 14 29.64 22.92 -10.35
CA LEU A 14 28.30 23.02 -9.76
C LEU A 14 27.22 22.34 -10.64
N LEU A 15 27.31 22.50 -11.96
CA LEU A 15 26.41 21.82 -12.90
C LEU A 15 26.58 20.30 -12.86
N LEU A 16 27.82 19.81 -12.85
CA LEU A 16 28.09 18.38 -12.72
C LEU A 16 27.58 17.81 -11.40
N LEU A 17 27.71 18.54 -10.30
CA LEU A 17 27.19 18.15 -9.00
C LEU A 17 25.66 18.06 -9.03
N ASN A 18 24.96 19.06 -9.60
CA ASN A 18 23.50 19.04 -9.72
C ASN A 18 23.02 17.89 -10.61
N ILE A 19 23.67 17.63 -11.74
CA ILE A 19 23.35 16.49 -12.61
C ILE A 19 23.56 15.17 -11.87
N SER A 20 24.67 15.04 -11.13
CA SER A 20 24.96 13.86 -10.32
C SER A 20 23.91 13.61 -9.25
N ILE A 21 23.42 14.65 -8.58
CA ILE A 21 22.31 14.57 -7.60
C ILE A 21 21.01 14.12 -8.28
N ILE A 22 20.67 14.67 -9.44
CA ILE A 22 19.48 14.27 -10.19
C ILE A 22 19.57 12.80 -10.61
N ILE A 23 20.71 12.37 -11.15
CA ILE A 23 20.96 10.98 -11.52
C ILE A 23 20.85 10.08 -10.29
N PHE A 24 21.47 10.47 -9.16
CA PHE A 24 21.39 9.74 -7.90
C PHE A 24 19.92 9.55 -7.45
N PHE A 25 19.10 10.61 -7.43
CA PHE A 25 17.69 10.52 -7.07
C PHE A 25 16.86 9.73 -8.10
N VAL A 26 17.16 9.80 -9.38
CA VAL A 26 16.45 9.03 -10.42
C VAL A 26 16.85 7.55 -10.37
N PHE A 27 18.10 7.19 -10.14
CA PHE A 27 18.55 5.80 -10.15
C PHE A 27 18.43 5.11 -8.78
N ILE A 28 18.69 5.82 -7.67
CA ILE A 28 18.58 5.25 -6.31
C ILE A 28 17.19 5.48 -5.71
N GLY A 29 16.50 6.56 -6.08
CA GLY A 29 15.11 6.82 -5.68
C GLY A 29 14.07 5.86 -6.24
N HIS A 30 14.48 4.89 -7.08
CA HIS A 30 13.58 3.82 -7.55
C HIS A 30 13.52 2.61 -6.62
N GLU A 31 14.34 2.54 -5.60
CA GLU A 31 14.00 1.71 -4.44
C GLU A 31 12.92 2.46 -3.65
N ARG A 32 11.67 2.34 -4.12
CA ARG A 32 10.52 2.76 -3.31
C ARG A 32 10.66 2.07 -1.96
N PRO A 33 10.55 2.83 -0.83
CA PRO A 33 10.58 2.23 0.48
C PRO A 33 9.59 1.06 0.51
N PRO A 34 9.92 -0.04 1.21
CA PRO A 34 9.04 -1.20 1.31
C PRO A 34 7.64 -0.73 1.71
N MET A 35 6.69 -0.90 0.82
CA MET A 35 5.33 -0.39 0.94
C MET A 35 4.52 -1.36 1.77
N GLY A 36 4.47 -1.10 2.98
CA GLY A 36 3.79 -1.71 4.09
C GLY A 36 4.40 -1.13 5.35
N PRO A 37 3.72 -1.05 6.46
CA PRO A 37 4.40 -0.68 7.67
C PRO A 37 5.57 -1.67 7.86
N PRO A 38 6.81 -1.20 7.99
CA PRO A 38 8.00 -2.06 8.11
C PRO A 38 7.87 -3.10 9.24
N LYS A 39 6.90 -2.90 10.12
CA LYS A 39 6.50 -3.84 11.16
C LYS A 39 5.84 -5.13 10.64
N VAL A 40 5.05 -5.09 9.55
CA VAL A 40 4.32 -6.29 9.06
C VAL A 40 5.27 -7.26 8.37
N ASP A 41 6.13 -6.76 7.50
CA ASP A 41 7.13 -7.59 6.81
C ASP A 41 8.06 -8.27 7.81
N LYS A 42 8.54 -7.50 8.79
CA LYS A 42 9.38 -8.00 9.85
C LYS A 42 8.68 -9.03 10.72
N LEU A 43 7.42 -8.75 11.10
CA LEU A 43 6.60 -9.69 11.85
C LEU A 43 6.46 -11.02 11.11
N ILE A 44 6.15 -11.00 9.81
CA ILE A 44 5.98 -12.21 9.00
C ILE A 44 7.29 -12.99 8.92
N THR A 45 8.40 -12.33 8.54
CA THR A 45 9.69 -13.01 8.32
C THR A 45 10.27 -13.58 9.61
N GLU A 46 10.13 -12.89 10.74
CA GLU A 46 10.64 -13.34 12.04
C GLU A 46 9.76 -14.43 12.65
N THR A 47 8.43 -14.24 12.66
CA THR A 47 7.51 -15.25 13.23
C THR A 47 7.59 -16.58 12.48
N LEU A 48 7.62 -16.53 11.16
CA LEU A 48 7.73 -17.74 10.33
C LEU A 48 9.16 -18.29 10.25
N ASN A 49 10.16 -17.52 10.69
CA ASN A 49 11.58 -17.88 10.54
C ASN A 49 11.89 -18.29 9.09
N LEU A 50 11.58 -17.38 8.15
CA LEU A 50 11.78 -17.63 6.71
C LEU A 50 13.28 -17.65 6.38
N ASP A 51 13.69 -18.63 5.58
CA ASP A 51 15.05 -18.65 5.04
C ASP A 51 15.22 -17.65 3.87
N GLU A 52 16.46 -17.47 3.41
CA GLU A 52 16.78 -16.48 2.35
C GLU A 52 15.98 -16.70 1.06
N LYS A 53 15.75 -17.96 0.66
CA LYS A 53 15.00 -18.30 -0.55
C LYS A 53 13.51 -17.96 -0.36
N GLN A 54 12.96 -18.27 0.80
CA GLN A 54 11.59 -17.91 1.17
C GLN A 54 11.41 -16.39 1.23
N ILE A 55 12.35 -15.66 1.82
CA ILE A 55 12.36 -14.18 1.87
C ILE A 55 12.37 -13.58 0.45
N ALA A 56 13.23 -14.09 -0.44
CA ALA A 56 13.29 -13.63 -1.83
C ALA A 56 11.94 -13.86 -2.55
N ARG A 57 11.32 -15.03 -2.36
CA ARG A 57 10.01 -15.36 -2.94
C ARG A 57 8.90 -14.49 -2.33
N PHE A 58 8.87 -14.33 -1.01
CA PHE A 58 7.93 -13.46 -0.30
C PHE A 58 8.00 -12.01 -0.80
N ASN A 59 9.20 -11.46 -0.98
CA ASN A 59 9.38 -10.11 -1.52
C ASN A 59 8.82 -9.98 -2.96
N THR A 60 8.90 -11.02 -3.77
CA THR A 60 8.31 -11.02 -5.11
C THR A 60 6.78 -11.02 -5.04
N MET A 61 6.20 -11.90 -4.24
CA MET A 61 4.75 -11.97 -3.99
C MET A 61 4.19 -10.65 -3.45
N LYS A 62 4.91 -10.03 -2.52
CA LYS A 62 4.55 -8.73 -1.95
C LYS A 62 4.52 -7.61 -3.00
N ARG A 63 5.51 -7.55 -3.91
CA ARG A 63 5.51 -6.57 -5.00
C ARG A 63 4.33 -6.76 -5.93
N GLU A 64 4.02 -8.01 -6.28
CA GLU A 64 2.89 -8.34 -7.14
C GLU A 64 1.56 -7.96 -6.49
N HIS A 65 1.34 -8.37 -5.23
CA HIS A 65 0.18 -7.98 -4.45
C HIS A 65 0.02 -6.45 -4.42
N HIS A 66 1.10 -5.73 -4.12
CA HIS A 66 1.08 -4.26 -4.07
C HIS A 66 0.72 -3.65 -5.43
N HIS A 67 1.29 -4.14 -6.52
CA HIS A 67 0.98 -3.65 -7.86
C HIS A 67 -0.51 -3.85 -8.22
N GLN A 68 -1.07 -5.02 -7.93
CA GLN A 68 -2.49 -5.30 -8.15
C GLN A 68 -3.40 -4.40 -7.28
N MET A 69 -3.04 -4.20 -6.01
CA MET A 69 -3.79 -3.31 -5.11
C MET A 69 -3.78 -1.86 -5.60
N MET A 70 -2.63 -1.34 -6.04
CA MET A 70 -2.53 0.02 -6.58
C MET A 70 -3.39 0.23 -7.83
N GLN A 71 -3.47 -0.77 -8.71
CA GLN A 71 -4.34 -0.70 -9.90
C GLN A 71 -5.81 -0.62 -9.51
N LEU A 72 -6.23 -1.42 -8.53
CA LEU A 72 -7.62 -1.38 -8.03
C LEU A 72 -7.92 -0.09 -7.27
N ASP A 73 -6.97 0.44 -6.51
CA ASP A 73 -7.14 1.73 -5.82
C ASP A 73 -7.34 2.87 -6.81
N LYS A 74 -6.59 2.87 -7.92
CA LYS A 74 -6.77 3.86 -8.98
C LYS A 74 -8.17 3.76 -9.61
N GLN A 75 -8.60 2.55 -9.98
CA GLN A 75 -9.95 2.33 -10.53
C GLN A 75 -11.05 2.73 -9.54
N TYR A 76 -10.85 2.44 -8.25
CA TYR A 76 -11.78 2.83 -7.20
C TYR A 76 -11.96 4.34 -7.11
N VAL A 77 -10.86 5.09 -7.13
CA VAL A 77 -10.90 6.57 -7.10
C VAL A 77 -11.60 7.13 -8.34
N GLU A 78 -11.30 6.59 -9.54
CA GLU A 78 -11.94 7.00 -10.79
C GLU A 78 -13.47 6.74 -10.77
N LEU A 79 -13.90 5.59 -10.22
CA LEU A 79 -15.33 5.28 -10.07
C LEU A 79 -16.02 6.17 -9.06
N LEU A 80 -15.37 6.47 -7.93
CA LEU A 80 -15.94 7.41 -6.95
C LEU A 80 -16.06 8.81 -7.50
N GLN A 81 -15.12 9.29 -8.33
CA GLN A 81 -15.22 10.57 -9.01
C GLN A 81 -16.47 10.60 -9.91
N GLN A 82 -16.66 9.57 -10.75
CA GLN A 82 -17.84 9.46 -11.61
C GLN A 82 -19.13 9.39 -10.78
N TYR A 83 -19.11 8.66 -9.66
CA TYR A 83 -20.25 8.53 -8.77
C TYR A 83 -20.67 9.88 -8.17
N PHE A 84 -19.71 10.68 -7.69
CA PHE A 84 -20.00 12.00 -7.15
C PHE A 84 -20.34 13.04 -8.24
N GLU A 85 -19.85 12.88 -9.47
CA GLU A 85 -20.27 13.71 -10.60
C GLU A 85 -21.75 13.59 -10.90
N LEU A 86 -22.40 12.48 -10.55
CA LEU A 86 -23.86 12.32 -10.67
C LEU A 86 -24.65 13.36 -9.88
N LEU A 87 -24.08 13.96 -8.83
CA LEU A 87 -24.72 15.03 -8.06
C LEU A 87 -24.92 16.31 -8.87
N ASN A 88 -24.18 16.50 -9.98
CA ASN A 88 -24.29 17.67 -10.85
C ASN A 88 -25.34 17.48 -11.97
N VAL A 89 -25.92 16.30 -12.09
CA VAL A 89 -26.90 15.99 -13.14
C VAL A 89 -28.30 16.43 -12.70
N LYS A 90 -29.04 17.17 -13.56
CA LYS A 90 -30.37 17.66 -13.24
C LYS A 90 -31.43 16.57 -13.02
N GLN A 91 -31.28 15.44 -13.70
CA GLN A 91 -32.11 14.24 -13.51
C GLN A 91 -31.19 13.04 -13.36
N LEU A 92 -31.20 12.45 -12.18
CA LEU A 92 -30.40 11.27 -11.88
C LEU A 92 -31.19 10.02 -12.31
N GLU A 93 -30.61 9.25 -13.25
CA GLU A 93 -31.12 7.92 -13.55
C GLU A 93 -30.58 6.92 -12.52
N ASN A 94 -31.46 6.27 -11.79
CA ASN A 94 -31.08 5.27 -10.79
C ASN A 94 -30.21 4.15 -11.36
N SER A 95 -30.46 3.74 -12.62
CA SER A 95 -29.67 2.75 -13.33
C SER A 95 -28.18 3.08 -13.42
N SER A 96 -27.84 4.35 -13.66
CA SER A 96 -26.43 4.80 -13.73
C SER A 96 -25.78 4.78 -12.34
N LYS A 97 -26.50 5.21 -11.31
CA LYS A 97 -26.06 5.15 -9.92
C LYS A 97 -25.79 3.71 -9.47
N ASP A 98 -26.77 2.83 -9.68
CA ASP A 98 -26.70 1.41 -9.28
C ASP A 98 -25.54 0.69 -10.01
N SER A 99 -25.29 1.04 -11.28
CA SER A 99 -24.17 0.49 -12.05
C SER A 99 -22.82 0.84 -11.43
N LEU A 100 -22.61 2.11 -11.04
CA LEU A 100 -21.37 2.56 -10.41
C LEU A 100 -21.19 1.94 -9.01
N GLU A 101 -22.25 1.83 -8.22
CA GLU A 101 -22.24 1.14 -6.91
C GLU A 101 -21.79 -0.33 -7.07
N ASN A 102 -22.38 -1.05 -8.01
CA ASN A 102 -21.97 -2.43 -8.30
C ASN A 102 -20.49 -2.54 -8.72
N MET A 103 -19.98 -1.56 -9.49
CA MET A 103 -18.55 -1.55 -9.85
C MET A 103 -17.65 -1.30 -8.64
N VAL A 104 -18.04 -0.41 -7.73
CA VAL A 104 -17.35 -0.14 -6.47
C VAL A 104 -17.31 -1.39 -5.59
N GLU A 105 -18.44 -2.08 -5.42
CA GLU A 105 -18.54 -3.34 -4.67
C GLU A 105 -17.62 -4.40 -5.27
N LYS A 106 -17.61 -4.55 -6.59
CA LYS A 106 -16.75 -5.50 -7.29
C LYS A 106 -15.28 -5.25 -7.04
N ILE A 107 -14.83 -3.99 -7.05
CA ILE A 107 -13.44 -3.64 -6.74
C ILE A 107 -13.11 -4.03 -5.31
N GLN A 108 -13.96 -3.74 -4.33
CA GLN A 108 -13.73 -4.09 -2.94
C GLN A 108 -13.60 -5.62 -2.75
N LEU A 109 -14.47 -6.39 -3.42
CA LEU A 109 -14.39 -7.85 -3.41
C LEU A 109 -13.08 -8.33 -4.04
N GLN A 110 -12.67 -7.76 -5.18
CA GLN A 110 -11.40 -8.12 -5.83
C GLN A 110 -10.18 -7.84 -4.92
N LYS A 111 -10.16 -6.71 -4.22
CA LYS A 111 -9.10 -6.38 -3.25
C LYS A 111 -9.03 -7.42 -2.13
N ALA A 112 -10.18 -7.83 -1.58
CA ALA A 112 -10.24 -8.88 -0.57
C ALA A 112 -9.72 -10.22 -1.11
N GLN A 113 -10.11 -10.60 -2.33
CA GLN A 113 -9.68 -11.85 -2.97
C GLN A 113 -8.17 -11.85 -3.26
N ILE A 114 -7.60 -10.72 -3.72
CA ILE A 114 -6.15 -10.59 -3.97
C ILE A 114 -5.38 -10.73 -2.65
N THR A 115 -5.85 -10.09 -1.58
CA THR A 115 -5.23 -10.20 -0.26
C THR A 115 -5.30 -11.62 0.27
N PHE A 116 -6.45 -12.28 0.15
CA PHE A 116 -6.62 -13.67 0.56
C PHE A 116 -5.67 -14.60 -0.20
N ARG A 117 -5.58 -14.46 -1.52
CA ARG A 117 -4.67 -15.24 -2.36
C ARG A 117 -3.21 -15.02 -1.97
N HIS A 118 -2.81 -13.80 -1.69
CA HIS A 118 -1.47 -13.49 -1.21
C HIS A 118 -1.12 -14.27 0.06
N PHE A 119 -2.03 -14.38 1.03
CA PHE A 119 -1.82 -15.18 2.22
C PHE A 119 -1.88 -16.70 1.97
N GLN A 120 -2.67 -17.16 1.01
CA GLN A 120 -2.62 -18.55 0.56
C GLN A 120 -1.26 -18.91 -0.05
N GLU A 121 -0.70 -18.04 -0.86
CA GLU A 121 0.63 -18.20 -1.45
C GLU A 121 1.72 -18.18 -0.36
N LEU A 122 1.62 -17.27 0.62
CA LEU A 122 2.53 -17.27 1.77
C LEU A 122 2.45 -18.57 2.56
N LYS A 123 1.24 -19.11 2.79
CA LYS A 123 1.04 -20.40 3.42
C LYS A 123 1.71 -21.52 2.62
N SER A 124 1.57 -21.52 1.30
CA SER A 124 2.16 -22.52 0.43
C SER A 124 3.70 -22.45 0.36
N LEU A 125 4.26 -21.31 0.69
CA LEU A 125 5.71 -21.11 0.82
C LEU A 125 6.27 -21.69 2.13
N CYS A 126 5.44 -21.88 3.14
CA CYS A 126 5.84 -22.39 4.44
C CYS A 126 6.19 -23.89 4.37
N ARG A 127 7.24 -24.28 5.08
CA ARG A 127 7.57 -25.68 5.35
C ARG A 127 6.60 -26.26 6.40
N PRO A 128 6.50 -27.59 6.53
CA PRO A 128 5.62 -28.21 7.53
C PRO A 128 5.83 -27.70 8.96
N ASP A 129 7.09 -27.45 9.36
CA ASP A 129 7.47 -26.91 10.67
C ASP A 129 7.06 -25.45 10.90
N GLN A 130 6.69 -24.74 9.84
CA GLN A 130 6.27 -23.32 9.88
C GLN A 130 4.74 -23.15 9.89
N ILE A 131 3.96 -24.20 9.60
CA ILE A 131 2.50 -24.10 9.42
C ILE A 131 1.79 -23.69 10.71
N GLU A 132 2.19 -24.22 11.85
CA GLU A 132 1.60 -23.83 13.15
C GLU A 132 1.83 -22.35 13.42
N ARG A 133 3.06 -21.85 13.23
CA ARG A 133 3.39 -20.42 13.38
C ARG A 133 2.61 -19.54 12.41
N PHE A 134 2.37 -20.04 11.18
CA PHE A 134 1.52 -19.32 10.21
C PHE A 134 0.08 -19.19 10.73
N GLN A 135 -0.48 -20.24 11.33
CA GLN A 135 -1.83 -20.20 11.90
C GLN A 135 -1.94 -19.21 13.06
N GLU A 136 -0.92 -19.13 13.92
CA GLU A 136 -0.83 -18.18 15.02
C GLU A 136 -0.65 -16.72 14.52
N LEU A 137 0.03 -16.55 13.39
CA LEU A 137 0.28 -15.23 12.81
C LEU A 137 -0.98 -14.59 12.20
N ILE A 138 -1.92 -15.37 11.65
CA ILE A 138 -3.10 -14.86 10.95
C ILE A 138 -3.96 -13.90 11.80
N PRO A 139 -4.30 -14.22 13.07
CA PRO A 139 -5.04 -13.29 13.93
C PRO A 139 -4.31 -11.97 14.18
N GLU A 140 -3.00 -11.98 14.31
CA GLU A 140 -2.21 -10.76 14.50
C GLU A 140 -2.18 -9.91 13.24
N LEU A 141 -2.01 -10.52 12.07
CA LEU A 141 -2.09 -9.83 10.78
C LEU A 141 -3.47 -9.22 10.56
N SER A 142 -4.52 -9.94 10.92
CA SER A 142 -5.90 -9.45 10.81
C SER A 142 -6.10 -8.17 11.63
N LYS A 143 -5.55 -8.08 12.83
CA LYS A 143 -5.61 -6.88 13.66
C LYS A 143 -4.90 -5.67 13.03
N ILE A 144 -3.85 -5.91 12.24
CA ILE A 144 -3.06 -4.83 11.62
C ILE A 144 -3.68 -4.37 10.30
N ILE A 145 -4.21 -5.32 9.51
CA ILE A 145 -4.65 -5.09 8.13
C ILE A 145 -6.11 -4.63 8.07
N LEU A 146 -6.95 -5.14 8.96
CA LEU A 146 -8.37 -4.79 8.95
C LEU A 146 -8.59 -3.41 9.55
N PRO A 147 -9.54 -2.62 9.00
CA PRO A 147 -9.95 -1.39 9.61
C PRO A 147 -10.44 -1.66 11.04
N HIS A 148 -9.85 -0.96 12.01
CA HIS A 148 -10.35 -1.07 13.37
C HIS A 148 -11.72 -0.39 13.42
N PRO A 149 -12.74 -1.01 14.05
CA PRO A 149 -13.97 -0.30 14.32
C PRO A 149 -13.63 0.95 15.14
N PRO A 150 -14.28 2.10 14.85
CA PRO A 150 -14.05 3.30 15.65
C PRO A 150 -14.23 2.91 17.13
N LYS A 151 -13.26 3.29 17.96
CA LYS A 151 -13.47 3.17 19.43
C LYS A 151 -14.76 3.91 19.71
N SER A 152 -15.80 3.20 20.17
CA SER A 152 -17.02 3.83 20.62
C SER A 152 -16.68 4.64 21.86
N GLU A 153 -16.28 5.89 21.67
CA GLU A 153 -16.32 6.89 22.71
C GLU A 153 -17.81 7.17 22.94
N LEU A 154 -18.45 6.30 23.74
CA LEU A 154 -19.71 6.67 24.37
C LEU A 154 -19.42 7.96 25.16
N PRO A 155 -20.10 9.07 24.86
CA PRO A 155 -19.96 10.26 25.67
C PRO A 155 -20.20 9.88 27.13
N PRO A 156 -19.41 10.39 28.07
CA PRO A 156 -19.61 10.08 29.49
C PRO A 156 -21.06 10.36 29.88
N PRO A 157 -21.69 9.52 30.70
CA PRO A 157 -23.06 9.70 31.10
C PRO A 157 -23.21 11.11 31.68
N ARG A 158 -24.17 11.86 31.13
CA ARG A 158 -24.49 13.22 31.57
C ARG A 158 -24.81 13.13 33.05
N ARG A 159 -23.97 13.70 33.92
CA ARG A 159 -24.30 13.84 35.33
C ARG A 159 -25.55 14.69 35.43
N GLU A 160 -26.67 14.03 35.74
CA GLU A 160 -27.85 14.75 36.17
C GLU A 160 -27.47 15.43 37.50
N GLY A 161 -27.36 16.77 37.43
CA GLY A 161 -27.16 17.60 38.61
C GLY A 161 -28.41 17.57 39.47
N ASN A 162 -28.18 17.29 40.70
CA ASN A 162 -29.16 17.41 41.82
C ASN A 162 -29.33 18.89 42.15
#